data_7e019748b6da551601d2bcf968283b2e
#
_entry.id   7e019748b6da551601d2bcf968283b2e
#
_cell.length_a   1.000
_cell.length_b   1.000
_cell.length_c   1.000
_cell.angle_alpha   90.00
_cell.angle_beta   90.00
_cell.angle_gamma   90.00
#
_symmetry.space_group_name_H-M   'P 1'
#
loop_
_entity.id
_entity.type
_entity.pdbx_description
1 polymer ?
#
loop_
_entity_poly.entity_id
_entity_poly.type
_entity_poly.pdbx_seq_one_letter_code
_entity_poly.pdbx_strand_id
1 'polypeptide(L)'
;IMVVDMDNQPVATHHRPSAETALHTHLYRRFPDVGAVLHTHSPTQTIAGLLYAEEGRVRLRGYELFKALRGHATHEGTLDLPVVPNSQDMTELTDSVDAVLSEPNTWGYLIAGHGLYAWGRDIAEARRHLDAFEFMLSCELELRRLRA
;
A
#
# COMPACT_ATOMS: atom_id res chain seq x y z
N ILE A 1 20.86 -1.84 -6.53
CA ILE A 1 19.80 -2.69 -7.14
C ILE A 1 20.23 -4.13 -6.98
N MET A 2 19.30 -4.98 -6.58
CA MET A 2 19.50 -6.41 -6.39
C MET A 2 18.41 -7.14 -7.19
N VAL A 3 18.76 -8.28 -7.76
CA VAL A 3 17.80 -9.22 -8.34
C VAL A 3 17.51 -10.30 -7.30
N VAL A 4 16.24 -10.57 -7.09
CA VAL A 4 15.76 -11.69 -6.26
C VAL A 4 14.80 -12.53 -7.10
N ASP A 5 14.75 -13.82 -6.80
CA ASP A 5 13.74 -14.69 -7.38
C ASP A 5 12.39 -14.58 -6.63
N MET A 6 11.40 -15.33 -7.07
CA MET A 6 10.07 -15.32 -6.45
C MET A 6 10.06 -15.98 -5.06
N ASP A 7 11.10 -16.70 -4.67
CA ASP A 7 11.28 -17.26 -3.34
C ASP A 7 12.15 -16.37 -2.43
N ASN A 8 12.33 -15.11 -2.86
CA ASN A 8 13.08 -14.06 -2.14
C ASN A 8 14.57 -14.38 -1.99
N GLN A 9 15.11 -15.27 -2.83
CA GLN A 9 16.53 -15.58 -2.81
C GLN A 9 17.29 -14.60 -3.71
N PRO A 10 18.46 -14.12 -3.28
CA PRO A 10 19.28 -13.25 -4.11
C PRO A 10 19.85 -13.99 -5.31
N VAL A 11 19.77 -13.37 -6.50
CA VAL A 11 20.31 -13.91 -7.74
C VAL A 11 21.63 -13.24 -8.05
N ALA A 12 22.68 -14.06 -8.27
CA ALA A 12 24.02 -13.61 -8.66
C ALA A 12 24.68 -12.58 -7.71
N THR A 13 24.35 -12.63 -6.42
CA THR A 13 24.93 -11.76 -5.40
C THR A 13 24.95 -12.46 -4.03
N HIS A 14 25.84 -11.99 -3.14
CA HIS A 14 25.90 -12.45 -1.74
C HIS A 14 25.19 -11.46 -0.78
N HIS A 15 24.63 -10.38 -1.29
CA HIS A 15 23.89 -9.42 -0.46
C HIS A 15 22.57 -10.04 0.02
N ARG A 16 22.21 -9.72 1.26
CA ARG A 16 20.95 -10.17 1.84
C ARG A 16 19.80 -9.27 1.39
N PRO A 17 18.72 -9.82 0.85
CA PRO A 17 17.50 -9.06 0.57
C PRO A 17 16.88 -8.49 1.85
N SER A 18 16.11 -7.40 1.72
CA SER A 18 15.23 -6.94 2.79
C SER A 18 14.17 -8.02 3.11
N ALA A 19 13.78 -8.15 4.36
CA ALA A 19 12.67 -9.01 4.74
C ALA A 19 11.37 -8.61 4.02
N GLU A 20 11.18 -7.32 3.76
CA GLU A 20 10.04 -6.75 3.03
C GLU A 20 9.94 -7.20 1.56
N THR A 21 11.01 -7.79 1.00
CA THR A 21 10.96 -8.41 -0.33
C THR A 21 9.82 -9.43 -0.43
N ALA A 22 9.52 -10.12 0.67
CA ALA A 22 8.42 -11.07 0.74
C ALA A 22 7.05 -10.45 0.41
N LEU A 23 6.79 -9.21 0.84
CA LEU A 23 5.54 -8.50 0.52
C LEU A 23 5.47 -8.10 -0.96
N HIS A 24 6.61 -7.73 -1.57
CA HIS A 24 6.66 -7.45 -3.01
C HIS A 24 6.37 -8.71 -3.84
N THR A 25 7.07 -9.81 -3.57
CA THR A 25 6.86 -11.08 -4.31
C THR A 25 5.47 -11.64 -4.07
N HIS A 26 4.92 -11.46 -2.87
CA HIS A 26 3.54 -11.82 -2.54
C HIS A 26 2.54 -11.11 -3.47
N LEU A 27 2.65 -9.80 -3.63
CA LEU A 27 1.78 -9.01 -4.53
C LEU A 27 1.92 -9.42 -6.00
N TYR A 28 3.14 -9.73 -6.47
CA TYR A 28 3.36 -10.25 -7.82
C TYR A 28 2.73 -11.63 -8.03
N ARG A 29 2.74 -12.50 -7.03
CA ARG A 29 2.05 -13.80 -7.08
C ARG A 29 0.54 -13.65 -7.07
N ARG A 30 0.04 -12.76 -6.23
CA ARG A 30 -1.39 -12.52 -6.04
C ARG A 30 -2.07 -11.89 -7.24
N PHE A 31 -1.37 -10.98 -7.92
CA PHE A 31 -1.90 -10.18 -9.02
C PHE A 31 -1.00 -10.31 -10.27
N PRO A 32 -1.33 -11.21 -11.20
CA PRO A 32 -0.50 -11.45 -12.40
C PRO A 32 -0.28 -10.22 -13.29
N ASP A 33 -1.20 -9.25 -13.25
CA ASP A 33 -1.12 -8.02 -14.04
C ASP A 33 -0.25 -6.92 -13.39
N VAL A 34 0.27 -7.17 -12.19
CA VAL A 34 1.13 -6.21 -11.49
C VAL A 34 2.56 -6.34 -12.02
N GLY A 35 3.07 -5.23 -12.55
CA GLY A 35 4.45 -5.12 -13.06
C GLY A 35 5.36 -4.28 -12.18
N ALA A 36 4.80 -3.53 -11.21
CA ALA A 36 5.57 -2.76 -10.25
C ALA A 36 4.86 -2.65 -8.91
N VAL A 37 5.63 -2.81 -7.83
CA VAL A 37 5.21 -2.59 -6.44
C VAL A 37 6.16 -1.57 -5.82
N LEU A 38 5.62 -0.51 -5.26
CA LEU A 38 6.35 0.53 -4.54
C LEU A 38 6.02 0.47 -3.05
N HIS A 39 7.05 0.64 -2.23
CA HIS A 39 6.91 0.80 -0.79
C HIS A 39 7.65 2.05 -0.34
N THR A 40 6.99 2.87 0.46
CA THR A 40 7.54 4.12 0.96
C THR A 40 7.17 4.36 2.41
N HIS A 41 8.03 5.14 3.08
CA HIS A 41 7.79 5.64 4.43
C HIS A 41 7.72 7.17 4.37
N SER A 42 6.58 7.74 4.75
CA SER A 42 6.44 9.17 4.98
C SER A 42 5.83 9.44 6.35
N PRO A 43 6.01 10.63 6.91
CA PRO A 43 5.29 11.00 8.14
C PRO A 43 3.77 10.86 7.99
N THR A 44 3.23 11.24 6.82
CA THR A 44 1.80 11.12 6.50
C THR A 44 1.33 9.67 6.60
N GLN A 45 2.02 8.75 5.93
CA GLN A 45 1.69 7.32 5.90
C GLN A 45 1.80 6.69 7.28
N THR A 46 2.89 6.99 7.99
CA THR A 46 3.16 6.46 9.33
C THR A 46 2.09 6.91 10.33
N ILE A 47 1.75 8.21 10.33
CA ILE A 47 0.73 8.77 11.23
C ILE A 47 -0.65 8.23 10.88
N ALA A 48 -1.02 8.19 9.59
CA ALA A 48 -2.29 7.62 9.17
C ALA A 48 -2.41 6.14 9.58
N GLY A 49 -1.36 5.34 9.35
CA GLY A 49 -1.31 3.94 9.77
C GLY A 49 -1.52 3.74 11.27
N LEU A 50 -0.95 4.62 12.12
CA LEU A 50 -1.17 4.59 13.57
C LEU A 50 -2.58 5.01 13.96
N LEU A 51 -3.08 6.10 13.37
CA LEU A 51 -4.37 6.67 13.72
C LEU A 51 -5.56 5.78 13.36
N TYR A 52 -5.44 5.01 12.30
CA TYR A 52 -6.51 4.16 11.77
C TYR A 52 -6.26 2.66 11.96
N ALA A 53 -5.28 2.31 12.81
CA ALA A 53 -4.94 0.90 13.09
C ALA A 53 -6.11 0.10 13.66
N GLU A 54 -6.87 0.69 14.59
CA GLU A 54 -8.03 0.04 15.23
C GLU A 54 -9.20 -0.13 14.25
N GLU A 55 -9.42 0.85 13.37
CA GLU A 55 -10.46 0.79 12.33
C GLU A 55 -10.08 -0.17 11.19
N GLY A 56 -8.81 -0.54 11.06
CA GLY A 56 -8.29 -1.42 10.01
C GLY A 56 -8.34 -0.83 8.60
N ARG A 57 -8.66 0.46 8.47
CA ARG A 57 -8.78 1.16 7.18
C ARG A 57 -8.83 2.67 7.33
N VAL A 58 -8.37 3.39 6.30
CA VAL A 58 -8.65 4.80 6.10
C VAL A 58 -9.79 4.93 5.09
N ARG A 59 -10.91 5.53 5.51
CA ARG A 59 -12.05 5.74 4.63
C ARG A 59 -11.96 7.08 3.92
N LEU A 60 -11.66 7.04 2.63
CA LEU A 60 -11.53 8.19 1.74
C LEU A 60 -12.86 8.47 1.03
N ARG A 61 -13.27 9.74 0.92
CA ARG A 61 -14.55 10.12 0.30
C ARG A 61 -14.44 11.41 -0.50
N GLY A 62 -14.99 11.41 -1.72
CA GLY A 62 -15.18 12.63 -2.51
C GLY A 62 -13.90 13.24 -3.06
N TYR A 63 -12.81 12.50 -3.15
CA TYR A 63 -11.56 12.99 -3.70
C TYR A 63 -11.52 12.87 -5.22
N GLU A 64 -11.27 14.00 -5.90
CA GLU A 64 -11.06 14.01 -7.36
C GLU A 64 -9.90 13.07 -7.76
N LEU A 65 -8.92 12.89 -6.87
CA LEU A 65 -7.78 12.00 -7.07
C LEU A 65 -8.13 10.51 -7.11
N PHE A 66 -9.37 10.11 -6.84
CA PHE A 66 -9.79 8.74 -7.15
C PHE A 66 -9.56 8.37 -8.61
N LYS A 67 -9.70 9.35 -9.52
CA LYS A 67 -9.43 9.15 -10.96
C LYS A 67 -7.97 8.82 -11.30
N ALA A 68 -7.04 9.04 -10.39
CA ALA A 68 -5.66 8.58 -10.53
C ALA A 68 -5.51 7.08 -10.28
N LEU A 69 -6.47 6.47 -9.58
CA LEU A 69 -6.49 5.04 -9.29
C LEU A 69 -7.20 4.30 -10.44
N ARG A 70 -6.58 3.23 -10.91
CA ARG A 70 -7.14 2.43 -12.01
C ARG A 70 -8.53 1.88 -11.65
N GLY A 71 -9.48 2.04 -12.56
CA GLY A 71 -10.86 1.58 -12.39
C GLY A 71 -11.80 2.63 -11.77
N HIS A 72 -11.28 3.79 -11.35
CA HIS A 72 -12.09 4.88 -10.83
C HIS A 72 -12.25 6.00 -11.86
N ALA A 73 -13.49 6.27 -12.28
CA ALA A 73 -13.81 7.29 -13.28
C ALA A 73 -14.39 8.59 -12.69
N THR A 74 -14.72 8.59 -11.41
CA THR A 74 -15.40 9.71 -10.73
C THR A 74 -14.83 9.93 -9.34
N HIS A 75 -15.03 11.12 -8.78
CA HIS A 75 -14.75 11.44 -7.38
C HIS A 75 -15.84 10.94 -6.42
N GLU A 76 -16.99 10.56 -6.96
CA GLU A 76 -18.12 10.09 -6.16
C GLU A 76 -17.83 8.72 -5.57
N GLY A 77 -18.33 8.50 -4.36
CA GLY A 77 -18.21 7.23 -3.67
C GLY A 77 -17.23 7.25 -2.51
N THR A 78 -16.87 6.06 -2.09
CA THR A 78 -15.97 5.80 -0.95
C THR A 78 -14.94 4.77 -1.36
N LEU A 79 -13.71 4.99 -0.94
CA LEU A 79 -12.62 4.04 -1.07
C LEU A 79 -12.06 3.76 0.32
N ASP A 80 -12.02 2.50 0.71
CA ASP A 80 -11.39 2.08 1.95
C ASP A 80 -9.94 1.63 1.63
N LEU A 81 -8.95 2.38 2.12
CA LEU A 81 -7.54 2.00 2.06
C LEU A 81 -7.24 1.14 3.29
N PRO A 82 -6.92 -0.16 3.13
CA PRO A 82 -6.68 -1.03 4.27
C PRO A 82 -5.49 -0.60 5.12
N VAL A 83 -5.58 -0.85 6.43
CA VAL A 83 -4.48 -0.72 7.39
C VAL A 83 -4.29 -2.07 8.07
N VAL A 84 -3.11 -2.69 7.89
CA VAL A 84 -2.77 -3.96 8.52
C VAL A 84 -1.85 -3.74 9.72
N PRO A 85 -1.90 -4.62 10.74
CA PRO A 85 -0.97 -4.59 11.85
C PRO A 85 0.48 -4.71 11.38
N ASN A 86 1.41 -4.08 12.08
CA ASN A 86 2.84 -4.25 11.82
C ASN A 86 3.35 -5.49 12.58
N SER A 87 3.59 -6.58 11.86
CA SER A 87 4.22 -7.79 12.41
C SER A 87 5.65 -7.93 11.91
N GLN A 88 6.54 -8.41 12.77
CA GLN A 88 7.91 -8.80 12.42
C GLN A 88 7.97 -10.21 11.84
N ASP A 89 6.91 -11.00 11.99
CA ASP A 89 6.73 -12.26 11.30
C ASP A 89 6.14 -12.00 9.90
N MET A 90 6.93 -12.30 8.87
CA MET A 90 6.53 -12.07 7.47
C MET A 90 5.36 -12.95 7.03
N THR A 91 5.20 -14.14 7.60
CA THR A 91 4.07 -15.02 7.31
C THR A 91 2.78 -14.41 7.86
N GLU A 92 2.79 -14.03 9.13
CA GLU A 92 1.65 -13.37 9.77
C GLU A 92 1.28 -12.05 9.06
N LEU A 93 2.28 -11.28 8.65
CA LEU A 93 2.05 -10.03 7.94
C LEU A 93 1.45 -10.27 6.54
N THR A 94 1.96 -11.27 5.82
CA THR A 94 1.43 -11.66 4.50
C THR A 94 -0.02 -12.14 4.60
N ASP A 95 -0.35 -12.96 5.60
CA ASP A 95 -1.72 -13.43 5.85
C ASP A 95 -2.66 -12.28 6.18
N SER A 96 -2.19 -11.30 6.96
CA SER A 96 -2.95 -10.09 7.29
C SER A 96 -3.21 -9.23 6.03
N VAL A 97 -2.23 -9.13 5.14
CA VAL A 97 -2.39 -8.44 3.84
C VAL A 97 -3.40 -9.18 2.97
N ASP A 98 -3.32 -10.51 2.85
CA ASP A 98 -4.26 -11.31 2.07
C ASP A 98 -5.71 -11.16 2.54
N ALA A 99 -5.91 -11.10 3.85
CA ALA A 99 -7.25 -10.95 4.44
C ALA A 99 -7.94 -9.64 4.01
N VAL A 100 -7.18 -8.57 3.75
CA VAL A 100 -7.73 -7.24 3.38
C VAL A 100 -7.74 -6.97 1.88
N LEU A 101 -7.02 -7.74 1.07
CA LEU A 101 -6.93 -7.58 -0.39
C LEU A 101 -8.02 -8.33 -1.15
N SER A 102 -9.18 -8.59 -0.54
CA SER A 102 -10.30 -9.31 -1.16
C SER A 102 -11.08 -8.47 -2.17
N GLU A 103 -11.00 -7.13 -2.07
CA GLU A 103 -11.75 -6.21 -2.93
C GLU A 103 -11.02 -5.93 -4.24
N PRO A 104 -11.71 -5.99 -5.39
CA PRO A 104 -11.16 -5.52 -6.65
C PRO A 104 -10.91 -4.00 -6.59
N ASN A 105 -9.85 -3.56 -7.28
CA ASN A 105 -9.44 -2.14 -7.36
C ASN A 105 -8.85 -1.55 -6.07
N THR A 106 -8.38 -2.37 -5.14
CA THR A 106 -7.49 -1.93 -4.07
C THR A 106 -6.06 -1.85 -4.64
N TRP A 107 -5.50 -0.64 -4.71
CA TRP A 107 -4.18 -0.38 -5.32
C TRP A 107 -3.11 -0.04 -4.29
N GLY A 108 -3.41 -0.22 -3.01
CA GLY A 108 -2.49 0.01 -1.92
C GLY A 108 -3.03 -0.46 -0.58
N TYR A 109 -2.15 -0.55 0.42
CA TYR A 109 -2.47 -0.73 1.84
C TYR A 109 -1.41 -0.06 2.70
N LEU A 110 -1.78 0.32 3.91
CA LEU A 110 -0.88 0.79 4.95
C LEU A 110 -0.50 -0.35 5.90
N ILE A 111 0.74 -0.29 6.39
CA ILE A 111 1.15 -1.04 7.58
C ILE A 111 1.20 -0.05 8.74
N ALA A 112 0.53 -0.37 9.84
CA ALA A 112 0.41 0.50 11.02
C ALA A 112 1.77 0.96 11.55
N GLY A 113 1.96 2.28 11.66
CA GLY A 113 3.22 2.86 12.13
C GLY A 113 4.43 2.63 11.24
N HIS A 114 4.24 2.24 9.98
CA HIS A 114 5.32 1.87 9.07
C HIS A 114 5.26 2.69 7.78
N GLY A 115 4.43 2.26 6.81
CA GLY A 115 4.38 2.92 5.51
C GLY A 115 3.28 2.38 4.61
N LEU A 116 3.35 2.79 3.34
CA LEU A 116 2.38 2.48 2.28
C LEU A 116 3.01 1.53 1.26
N TYR A 117 2.26 0.52 0.85
CA TYR A 117 2.46 -0.24 -0.37
C TYR A 117 1.47 0.23 -1.43
N ALA A 118 1.95 0.43 -2.66
CA ALA A 118 1.09 0.70 -3.82
C ALA A 118 1.65 -0.01 -5.05
N TRP A 119 0.79 -0.43 -5.96
CA TRP A 119 1.19 -1.20 -7.14
C TRP A 119 0.42 -0.81 -8.39
N GLY A 120 0.92 -1.25 -9.54
CA GLY A 120 0.33 -1.03 -10.84
C GLY A 120 0.94 -1.96 -11.89
N ARG A 121 0.47 -1.85 -13.15
CA ARG A 121 0.98 -2.63 -14.28
C ARG A 121 2.43 -2.29 -14.65
N ASP A 122 2.85 -1.09 -14.28
CA ASP A 122 4.19 -0.58 -14.48
C ASP A 122 4.56 0.43 -13.38
N ILE A 123 5.80 0.90 -13.40
CA ILE A 123 6.32 1.84 -12.41
C ILE A 123 5.58 3.19 -12.44
N ALA A 124 5.12 3.65 -13.61
CA ALA A 124 4.41 4.92 -13.74
C ALA A 124 3.01 4.84 -13.12
N GLU A 125 2.30 3.73 -13.33
CA GLU A 125 1.00 3.50 -12.72
C GLU A 125 1.12 3.29 -11.20
N ALA A 126 2.07 2.48 -10.74
CA ALA A 126 2.32 2.26 -9.31
C ALA A 126 2.65 3.58 -8.59
N ARG A 127 3.50 4.42 -9.19
CA ARG A 127 3.82 5.74 -8.66
C ARG A 127 2.61 6.66 -8.62
N ARG A 128 1.79 6.69 -9.67
CA ARG A 128 0.57 7.50 -9.70
C ARG A 128 -0.40 7.10 -8.59
N HIS A 129 -0.56 5.81 -8.32
CA HIS A 129 -1.37 5.32 -7.20
C HIS A 129 -0.78 5.76 -5.85
N LEU A 130 0.53 5.60 -5.67
CA LEU A 130 1.23 6.01 -4.45
C LEU A 130 1.08 7.50 -4.18
N ASP A 131 1.34 8.35 -5.18
CA ASP A 131 1.22 9.81 -5.06
C ASP A 131 -0.23 10.22 -4.75
N ALA A 132 -1.22 9.55 -5.33
CA ALA A 132 -2.63 9.80 -5.05
C ALA A 132 -3.00 9.45 -3.59
N PHE A 133 -2.57 8.30 -3.09
CA PHE A 133 -2.79 7.93 -1.69
C PHE A 133 -2.09 8.90 -0.73
N GLU A 134 -0.83 9.25 -0.99
CA GLU A 134 -0.08 10.21 -0.16
C GLU A 134 -0.83 11.53 -0.03
N PHE A 135 -1.33 12.07 -1.15
CA PHE A 135 -2.12 13.30 -1.14
C PHE A 135 -3.41 13.16 -0.34
N MET A 136 -4.19 12.11 -0.59
CA MET A 136 -5.47 11.91 0.10
C MET A 136 -5.29 11.68 1.60
N LEU A 137 -4.28 10.91 2.00
CA LEU A 137 -3.92 10.71 3.41
C LEU A 137 -3.52 12.02 4.08
N SER A 138 -2.72 12.85 3.41
CA SER A 138 -2.34 14.18 3.92
C SER A 138 -3.57 15.05 4.18
N CYS A 139 -4.53 15.04 3.26
CA CYS A 139 -5.80 15.75 3.42
C CYS A 139 -6.61 15.21 4.61
N GLU A 140 -6.73 13.88 4.77
CA GLU A 140 -7.48 13.29 5.89
C GLU A 140 -6.86 13.64 7.25
N LEU A 141 -5.54 13.62 7.36
CA LEU A 141 -4.86 14.01 8.59
C LEU A 141 -5.09 15.49 8.92
N GLU A 142 -5.02 16.36 7.93
CA GLU A 142 -5.28 17.78 8.12
C GLU A 142 -6.75 18.05 8.49
N LEU A 143 -7.70 17.40 7.82
CA LEU A 143 -9.11 17.51 8.16
C LEU A 143 -9.40 17.03 9.59
N ARG A 144 -8.76 15.95 10.03
CA ARG A 144 -8.88 15.44 11.40
C ARG A 144 -8.32 16.45 12.41
N ARG A 145 -7.16 17.05 12.12
CA ARG A 145 -6.55 18.10 12.94
C ARG A 145 -7.44 19.34 13.09
N LEU A 146 -8.13 19.74 12.02
CA LEU A 146 -9.02 20.92 12.03
C LEU A 146 -10.36 20.67 12.73
N ARG A 147 -10.74 19.40 12.94
CA ARG A 147 -12.00 19.01 13.60
C ARG A 147 -11.83 18.64 15.09
N ALA A 148 -10.59 18.51 15.55
CA ALA A 148 -10.25 18.24 16.96
C ALA A 148 -10.23 19.51 17.79
#